data_fa55e27c7edf1e91385c79b7390bf28d
#
_entry.id   fa55e27c7edf1e91385c79b7390bf28d
#
_cell.length_a   1.000
_cell.length_b   1.000
_cell.length_c   1.000
_cell.angle_alpha   90.00
_cell.angle_beta   90.00
_cell.angle_gamma   90.00
#
_symmetry.space_group_name_H-M   'P 1'
#
loop_
_entity.id
_entity.type
_entity.pdbx_description
1 polymer ?
#
loop_
_entity_poly.entity_id
_entity_poly.type
_entity_poly.pdbx_seq_one_letter_code
_entity_poly.pdbx_strand_id
1 'polypeptide(L)'
;MKNEILDIQFMPYLSSDLDKWMNGDYSFIPENVTDLDRMRVQEKAGERNNRYFGECIVLKKYSNQFIKARYTHSFHWLYNDSWYDGNPKGQLQQEFNFDLEDYFPVSKLWIAQSKAREYIKKYQIKPSSPDVWLIAEYPNSWFIEVKKLNEERRKGQLDGLAIIAKYLKCKVSVFR
;
A
#
# COMPACT_ATOMS: atom_id res chain seq x y z
N MET A 1 -8.82 12.36 18.97
CA MET A 1 -9.43 11.43 18.00
C MET A 1 -9.63 10.13 18.74
N LYS A 2 -10.87 9.64 18.87
CA LYS A 2 -11.10 8.27 19.38
C LYS A 2 -10.44 7.34 18.36
N ASN A 3 -9.56 6.46 18.83
CA ASN A 3 -8.96 5.40 18.03
C ASN A 3 -10.10 4.53 17.49
N GLU A 4 -10.48 4.73 16.23
CA GLU A 4 -11.09 3.62 15.48
C GLU A 4 -10.03 2.53 15.51
N ILE A 5 -10.32 1.46 16.22
CA ILE A 5 -9.44 0.31 16.34
C ILE A 5 -9.34 -0.26 14.92
N LEU A 6 -8.23 0.00 14.25
CA LEU A 6 -7.93 -0.65 12.98
C LEU A 6 -7.91 -2.16 13.26
N ASP A 7 -8.79 -2.87 12.62
CA ASP A 7 -8.90 -4.32 12.75
C ASP A 7 -7.60 -4.98 12.31
N ILE A 8 -6.90 -5.61 13.26
CA ILE A 8 -5.65 -6.32 12.98
C ILE A 8 -6.01 -7.76 12.67
N GLN A 9 -5.80 -8.14 11.41
CA GLN A 9 -6.07 -9.49 10.94
C GLN A 9 -4.77 -10.27 10.83
N PHE A 10 -4.79 -11.53 11.28
CA PHE A 10 -3.68 -12.44 11.08
C PHE A 10 -3.80 -13.12 9.71
N MET A 11 -2.69 -13.15 8.98
CA MET A 11 -2.58 -13.79 7.68
C MET A 11 -1.60 -14.95 7.74
N PRO A 12 -2.06 -16.18 8.01
CA PRO A 12 -1.19 -17.34 7.96
C PRO A 12 -0.76 -17.61 6.52
N TYR A 13 0.46 -18.06 6.36
CA TYR A 13 1.01 -18.55 5.09
C TYR A 13 1.68 -19.92 5.31
N LEU A 14 1.81 -20.68 4.23
CA LEU A 14 2.54 -21.94 4.25
C LEU A 14 4.05 -21.66 4.11
N SER A 15 4.89 -22.38 4.86
CA SER A 15 6.35 -22.28 4.71
C SER A 15 6.79 -22.58 3.28
N SER A 16 6.13 -23.49 2.60
CA SER A 16 6.37 -23.79 1.18
C SER A 16 6.12 -22.61 0.24
N ASP A 17 5.20 -21.70 0.56
CA ASP A 17 4.97 -20.48 -0.23
C ASP A 17 6.15 -19.50 -0.06
N LEU A 18 6.69 -19.38 1.15
CA LEU A 18 7.88 -18.58 1.40
C LEU A 18 9.11 -19.19 0.70
N ASP A 19 9.29 -20.50 0.75
CA ASP A 19 10.40 -21.17 0.08
C ASP A 19 10.36 -20.96 -1.45
N LYS A 20 9.19 -21.06 -2.06
CA LYS A 20 9.01 -20.74 -3.48
C LYS A 20 9.40 -19.30 -3.79
N TRP A 21 8.90 -18.35 -3.00
CA TRP A 21 9.24 -16.93 -3.16
C TRP A 21 10.75 -16.69 -3.05
N MET A 22 11.41 -17.27 -2.05
CA MET A 22 12.85 -17.14 -1.85
C MET A 22 13.67 -17.77 -2.98
N ASN A 23 13.11 -18.75 -3.69
CA ASN A 23 13.71 -19.39 -4.87
C ASN A 23 13.34 -18.69 -6.19
N GLY A 24 12.68 -17.51 -6.13
CA GLY A 24 12.34 -16.72 -7.31
C GLY A 24 11.07 -17.17 -8.05
N ASP A 25 10.26 -18.02 -7.44
CA ASP A 25 8.94 -18.36 -7.97
C ASP A 25 7.92 -17.30 -7.53
N TYR A 26 7.65 -16.38 -8.43
CA TYR A 26 6.69 -15.28 -8.25
C TYR A 26 5.35 -15.56 -8.95
N SER A 27 5.08 -16.80 -9.33
CA SER A 27 3.88 -17.21 -10.08
C SER A 27 2.57 -16.90 -9.36
N PHE A 28 2.61 -16.72 -8.04
CA PHE A 28 1.43 -16.38 -7.26
C PHE A 28 1.20 -14.88 -7.05
N ILE A 29 1.94 -13.99 -7.72
CA ILE A 29 1.56 -12.58 -7.83
C ILE A 29 0.30 -12.52 -8.70
N PRO A 30 -0.83 -11.99 -8.18
CA PRO A 30 -2.11 -12.01 -8.90
C PRO A 30 -2.06 -11.27 -10.25
N GLU A 31 -2.85 -11.73 -11.21
CA GLU A 31 -2.87 -11.18 -12.57
C GLU A 31 -3.35 -9.72 -12.63
N ASN A 32 -4.21 -9.30 -11.70
CA ASN A 32 -4.71 -7.93 -11.62
C ASN A 32 -3.74 -6.93 -10.95
N VAL A 33 -2.55 -7.38 -10.55
CA VAL A 33 -1.42 -6.48 -10.24
C VAL A 33 -0.85 -5.94 -11.54
N THR A 34 -0.62 -4.63 -11.63
CA THR A 34 -0.10 -4.01 -12.86
C THR A 34 1.27 -4.56 -13.24
N ASP A 35 1.58 -4.58 -14.54
CA ASP A 35 2.85 -5.13 -15.02
C ASP A 35 4.07 -4.41 -14.43
N LEU A 36 4.02 -3.09 -14.33
CA LEU A 36 5.10 -2.31 -13.72
C LEU A 36 5.27 -2.62 -12.22
N ASP A 37 4.18 -2.75 -11.49
CA ASP A 37 4.23 -3.17 -10.07
C ASP A 37 4.82 -4.56 -9.95
N ARG A 38 4.39 -5.51 -10.81
CA ARG A 38 4.90 -6.88 -10.86
C ARG A 38 6.39 -6.91 -11.12
N MET A 39 6.85 -6.23 -12.17
CA MET A 39 8.28 -6.14 -12.52
C MET A 39 9.11 -5.58 -11.36
N ARG A 40 8.62 -4.51 -10.73
CA ARG A 40 9.33 -3.88 -9.61
C ARG A 40 9.37 -4.76 -8.36
N VAL A 41 8.29 -5.49 -8.09
CA VAL A 41 8.26 -6.44 -6.96
C VAL A 41 9.25 -7.56 -7.18
N GLN A 42 9.30 -8.14 -8.38
CA GLN A 42 10.24 -9.22 -8.74
C GLN A 42 11.69 -8.75 -8.62
N GLU A 43 12.02 -7.57 -9.17
CA GLU A 43 13.35 -6.98 -9.06
C GLU A 43 13.76 -6.83 -7.59
N LYS A 44 12.91 -6.26 -6.76
CA LYS A 44 13.23 -6.00 -5.34
C LYS A 44 13.18 -7.25 -4.45
N ALA A 45 12.38 -8.24 -4.80
CA ALA A 45 12.39 -9.53 -4.13
C ALA A 45 13.72 -10.28 -4.39
N GLY A 46 14.27 -10.17 -5.59
CA GLY A 46 15.60 -10.70 -5.92
C GLY A 46 16.74 -10.05 -5.13
N GLU A 47 16.61 -8.76 -4.76
CA GLU A 47 17.59 -8.07 -3.93
C GLU A 47 17.56 -8.51 -2.45
N ARG A 48 16.37 -8.87 -1.94
CA ARG A 48 16.15 -9.27 -0.54
C ARG A 48 15.08 -10.36 -0.47
N ASN A 49 15.50 -11.56 -0.24
CA ASN A 49 14.75 -12.81 -0.37
C ASN A 49 13.32 -12.85 0.19
N ASN A 50 12.94 -12.02 1.14
CA ASN A 50 11.58 -12.01 1.70
C ASN A 50 10.85 -10.67 1.54
N ARG A 51 11.38 -9.77 0.70
CA ARG A 51 10.73 -8.48 0.44
C ARG A 51 9.45 -8.68 -0.36
N TYR A 52 8.42 -7.96 -0.01
CA TYR A 52 7.07 -8.02 -0.59
C TYR A 52 6.33 -9.36 -0.47
N PHE A 53 6.89 -10.35 0.21
CA PHE A 53 6.23 -11.63 0.37
C PHE A 53 4.89 -11.51 1.11
N GLY A 54 4.86 -10.79 2.24
CA GLY A 54 3.64 -10.59 3.03
C GLY A 54 2.54 -9.89 2.24
N GLU A 55 2.91 -8.85 1.50
CA GLU A 55 2.01 -8.11 0.60
C GLU A 55 1.45 -9.04 -0.48
N CYS A 56 2.28 -9.91 -1.04
CA CYS A 56 1.86 -10.87 -2.06
C CYS A 56 0.87 -11.89 -1.51
N ILE A 57 1.06 -12.38 -0.30
CA ILE A 57 0.12 -13.30 0.36
C ILE A 57 -1.26 -12.65 0.57
N VAL A 58 -1.27 -11.37 1.00
CA VAL A 58 -2.51 -10.59 1.12
C VAL A 58 -3.19 -10.45 -0.25
N LEU A 59 -2.43 -10.09 -1.27
CA LEU A 59 -2.94 -9.96 -2.64
C LEU A 59 -3.48 -11.28 -3.17
N LYS A 60 -2.75 -12.39 -3.04
CA LYS A 60 -3.19 -13.73 -3.44
C LYS A 60 -4.55 -14.09 -2.86
N LYS A 61 -4.82 -13.69 -1.63
CA LYS A 61 -6.08 -13.99 -0.95
C LYS A 61 -7.25 -13.12 -1.40
N TYR A 62 -7.02 -11.87 -1.66
CA TYR A 62 -8.10 -10.90 -1.82
C TYR A 62 -8.21 -10.26 -3.21
N SER A 63 -7.15 -10.26 -4.02
CA SER A 63 -7.12 -9.48 -5.26
C SER A 63 -8.17 -9.87 -6.28
N ASN A 64 -8.59 -11.16 -6.32
CA ASN A 64 -9.62 -11.65 -7.24
C ASN A 64 -11.01 -11.01 -7.03
N GLN A 65 -11.21 -10.31 -5.89
CA GLN A 65 -12.42 -9.56 -5.57
C GLN A 65 -12.36 -8.11 -6.05
N PHE A 66 -11.25 -7.70 -6.67
CA PHE A 66 -10.98 -6.32 -7.06
C PHE A 66 -10.60 -6.23 -8.55
N ILE A 67 -10.82 -5.05 -9.12
CA ILE A 67 -10.53 -4.79 -10.54
C ILE A 67 -9.03 -4.69 -10.76
N LYS A 68 -8.32 -4.03 -9.82
CA LYS A 68 -6.89 -3.72 -9.92
C LYS A 68 -6.26 -3.78 -8.54
N ALA A 69 -5.00 -4.19 -8.48
CA ALA A 69 -4.21 -4.16 -7.27
C ALA A 69 -2.89 -3.40 -7.50
N ARG A 70 -2.51 -2.55 -6.55
CA ARG A 70 -1.29 -1.75 -6.60
C ARG A 70 -0.43 -1.99 -5.36
N TYR A 71 0.90 -2.06 -5.56
CA TYR A 71 1.86 -1.88 -4.48
C TYR A 71 2.20 -0.39 -4.37
N THR A 72 2.25 0.13 -3.15
CA THR A 72 2.56 1.57 -2.99
C THR A 72 4.05 1.88 -3.08
N HIS A 73 4.91 0.88 -3.00
CA HIS A 73 6.37 1.02 -3.10
C HIS A 73 6.98 2.15 -2.27
N SER A 74 6.33 2.53 -1.17
CA SER A 74 6.73 3.67 -0.30
C SER A 74 6.68 5.02 -1.03
N PHE A 75 5.74 5.23 -1.92
CA PHE A 75 5.63 6.47 -2.70
C PHE A 75 5.29 7.72 -1.89
N HIS A 76 4.93 7.59 -0.65
CA HIS A 76 4.63 8.73 0.24
C HIS A 76 3.65 9.77 -0.35
N TRP A 77 2.76 9.33 -1.25
CA TRP A 77 1.80 10.18 -1.96
C TRP A 77 0.95 11.05 -1.03
N LEU A 78 0.77 10.62 0.20
CA LEU A 78 -0.05 11.33 1.18
C LEU A 78 0.52 12.70 1.59
N TYR A 79 1.83 12.94 1.45
CA TYR A 79 2.45 14.21 1.81
C TYR A 79 3.52 14.69 0.85
N ASN A 80 3.88 13.93 -0.14
CA ASN A 80 4.92 14.26 -1.11
C ASN A 80 4.30 14.50 -2.48
N ASP A 81 4.49 15.71 -3.02
CA ASP A 81 3.99 16.12 -4.33
C ASP A 81 5.05 15.98 -5.42
N SER A 82 6.23 15.43 -5.11
CA SER A 82 7.27 15.28 -6.13
C SER A 82 6.85 14.26 -7.18
N TRP A 83 6.48 14.78 -8.32
CA TRP A 83 6.31 14.05 -9.57
C TRP A 83 7.70 13.69 -10.10
N TYR A 84 7.73 12.74 -10.89
CA TYR A 84 8.83 11.98 -11.34
C TYR A 84 9.55 12.51 -12.59
N ASP A 85 10.81 12.18 -12.70
CA ASP A 85 11.81 12.69 -13.64
C ASP A 85 12.37 11.64 -14.64
N GLY A 86 11.63 10.61 -15.02
CA GLY A 86 12.00 9.67 -16.09
C GLY A 86 12.66 8.34 -15.69
N ASN A 87 12.91 8.00 -14.38
CA ASN A 87 13.42 6.67 -13.99
C ASN A 87 12.27 5.66 -13.70
N PRO A 88 12.48 4.33 -13.74
CA PRO A 88 11.41 3.34 -13.56
C PRO A 88 10.62 3.49 -12.25
N LYS A 89 11.25 3.93 -11.16
CA LYS A 89 10.57 4.19 -9.89
C LYS A 89 9.53 5.29 -10.02
N GLY A 90 9.82 6.32 -10.78
CA GLY A 90 8.96 7.41 -10.98
C GLY A 90 7.81 7.16 -11.96
N GLN A 91 8.02 6.35 -12.97
CA GLN A 91 6.91 5.90 -13.81
C GLN A 91 5.87 5.17 -12.96
N LEU A 92 6.30 4.27 -12.06
CA LEU A 92 5.42 3.60 -11.10
C LEU A 92 4.68 4.58 -10.20
N GLN A 93 5.38 5.59 -9.68
CA GLN A 93 4.78 6.62 -8.83
C GLN A 93 3.80 7.48 -9.62
N GLN A 94 4.15 7.84 -10.84
CA GLN A 94 3.30 8.62 -11.73
C GLN A 94 2.00 7.88 -12.05
N GLU A 95 2.09 6.61 -12.45
CA GLU A 95 0.92 5.78 -12.69
C GLU A 95 0.07 5.58 -11.43
N PHE A 96 0.72 5.39 -10.28
CA PHE A 96 0.00 5.29 -9.02
C PHE A 96 -0.76 6.58 -8.69
N ASN A 97 -0.16 7.72 -8.94
CA ASN A 97 -0.81 9.02 -8.72
C ASN A 97 -1.97 9.24 -9.70
N PHE A 98 -1.81 8.86 -10.97
CA PHE A 98 -2.91 8.89 -11.93
C PHE A 98 -4.08 8.00 -11.50
N ASP A 99 -3.80 6.78 -11.03
CA ASP A 99 -4.84 5.90 -10.49
C ASP A 99 -5.56 6.53 -9.28
N LEU A 100 -4.82 7.23 -8.41
CA LEU A 100 -5.43 7.94 -7.27
C LEU A 100 -6.35 9.08 -7.74
N GLU A 101 -5.91 9.89 -8.69
CA GLU A 101 -6.65 11.03 -9.22
C GLU A 101 -7.87 10.61 -10.05
N ASP A 102 -7.75 9.48 -10.76
CA ASP A 102 -8.86 8.89 -11.52
C ASP A 102 -9.91 8.26 -10.59
N TYR A 103 -9.45 7.65 -9.50
CA TYR A 103 -10.35 6.95 -8.58
C TYR A 103 -11.00 7.86 -7.53
N PHE A 104 -10.25 8.78 -6.93
CA PHE A 104 -10.77 9.67 -5.88
C PHE A 104 -11.03 11.07 -6.40
N PRO A 105 -12.13 11.72 -5.97
CA PRO A 105 -12.30 13.14 -6.23
C PRO A 105 -11.07 13.95 -5.77
N VAL A 106 -10.51 14.76 -6.66
CA VAL A 106 -9.29 15.54 -6.41
C VAL A 106 -9.39 16.37 -5.12
N SER A 107 -10.58 16.90 -4.82
CA SER A 107 -10.82 17.64 -3.57
C SER A 107 -10.59 16.79 -2.31
N LYS A 108 -10.94 15.49 -2.34
CA LYS A 108 -10.68 14.57 -1.21
C LYS A 108 -9.20 14.25 -1.07
N LEU A 109 -8.49 14.04 -2.17
CA LEU A 109 -7.04 13.85 -2.15
C LEU A 109 -6.34 15.07 -1.55
N TRP A 110 -6.69 16.26 -1.98
CA TRP A 110 -6.12 17.50 -1.44
C TRP A 110 -6.38 17.69 0.05
N ILE A 111 -7.59 17.37 0.51
CA ILE A 111 -7.90 17.41 1.95
C ILE A 111 -7.04 16.42 2.71
N ALA A 112 -6.95 15.16 2.25
CA ALA A 112 -6.13 14.14 2.91
C ALA A 112 -4.66 14.54 2.98
N GLN A 113 -4.09 15.06 1.88
CA GLN A 113 -2.72 15.55 1.81
C GLN A 113 -2.49 16.77 2.71
N SER A 114 -3.43 17.74 2.72
CA SER A 114 -3.36 18.89 3.60
C SER A 114 -3.31 18.45 5.08
N LYS A 115 -4.15 17.48 5.46
CA LYS A 115 -4.18 16.94 6.83
C LYS A 115 -2.91 16.17 7.19
N ALA A 116 -2.31 15.46 6.25
CA ALA A 116 -1.01 14.84 6.45
C ALA A 116 0.10 15.87 6.69
N ARG A 117 0.12 16.97 5.93
CA ARG A 117 1.08 18.06 6.13
C ARG A 117 0.88 18.80 7.46
N GLU A 118 -0.38 19.07 7.85
CA GLU A 118 -0.72 19.62 9.16
C GLU A 118 -0.21 18.70 10.29
N TYR A 119 -0.40 17.39 10.13
CA TYR A 119 0.09 16.38 11.08
C TYR A 119 1.61 16.42 11.20
N ILE A 120 2.34 16.46 10.07
CA ILE A 120 3.80 16.57 10.06
C ILE A 120 4.25 17.85 10.78
N LYS A 121 3.63 18.99 10.46
CA LYS A 121 3.96 20.27 11.09
C LYS A 121 3.76 20.24 12.58
N LYS A 122 2.70 19.58 13.06
CA LYS A 122 2.36 19.52 14.49
C LYS A 122 3.22 18.53 15.29
N TYR A 123 3.48 17.35 14.73
CA TYR A 123 4.08 16.25 15.47
C TYR A 123 5.51 15.90 15.04
N GLN A 124 6.01 16.51 13.98
CA GLN A 124 7.32 16.22 13.37
C GLN A 124 7.47 14.74 12.96
N ILE A 125 6.35 14.10 12.61
CA ILE A 125 6.30 12.68 12.23
C ILE A 125 5.63 12.58 10.87
N LYS A 126 6.22 11.80 9.96
CA LYS A 126 5.65 11.56 8.63
C LYS A 126 4.62 10.43 8.71
N PRO A 127 3.34 10.66 8.33
CA PRO A 127 2.38 9.58 8.20
C PRO A 127 2.79 8.68 7.03
N SER A 128 2.84 7.37 7.27
CA SER A 128 3.24 6.43 6.22
C SER A 128 2.08 6.14 5.28
N SER A 129 2.41 5.92 4.00
CA SER A 129 1.49 5.30 3.06
C SER A 129 1.38 3.81 3.37
N PRO A 130 0.19 3.19 3.19
CA PRO A 130 0.00 1.75 3.32
C PRO A 130 0.76 0.99 2.21
N ASP A 131 0.97 -0.32 2.39
CA ASP A 131 1.79 -1.13 1.48
C ASP A 131 1.05 -1.54 0.19
N VAL A 132 -0.27 -1.73 0.27
CA VAL A 132 -1.11 -2.23 -0.82
C VAL A 132 -2.38 -1.40 -0.95
N TRP A 133 -2.84 -1.22 -2.19
CA TRP A 133 -4.14 -0.65 -2.52
C TRP A 133 -4.90 -1.58 -3.46
N LEU A 134 -6.05 -2.07 -3.00
CA LEU A 134 -7.00 -2.87 -3.77
C LEU A 134 -8.12 -1.97 -4.29
N ILE A 135 -8.32 -1.94 -5.60
CA ILE A 135 -9.20 -1.03 -6.30
C ILE A 135 -10.42 -1.81 -6.82
N ALA A 136 -11.60 -1.42 -6.36
CA ALA A 136 -12.90 -1.87 -6.86
C ALA A 136 -13.63 -0.68 -7.48
N GLU A 137 -14.91 -0.82 -7.78
CA GLU A 137 -15.75 0.32 -8.13
C GLU A 137 -15.84 1.31 -6.96
N TYR A 138 -15.72 2.61 -7.28
CA TYR A 138 -15.84 3.67 -6.28
C TYR A 138 -17.18 3.59 -5.53
N PRO A 139 -17.22 3.71 -4.21
CA PRO A 139 -16.13 4.05 -3.27
C PRO A 139 -15.44 2.84 -2.63
N ASN A 140 -15.56 1.65 -3.15
CA ASN A 140 -15.21 0.39 -2.52
C ASN A 140 -13.74 -0.02 -2.71
N SER A 141 -12.80 0.84 -2.35
CA SER A 141 -11.38 0.46 -2.33
C SER A 141 -10.87 0.15 -0.94
N TRP A 142 -9.74 -0.54 -0.87
CA TRP A 142 -9.17 -1.01 0.36
C TRP A 142 -7.66 -0.80 0.41
N PHE A 143 -7.20 0.04 1.36
CA PHE A 143 -5.79 0.20 1.66
C PHE A 143 -5.36 -0.73 2.79
N ILE A 144 -4.23 -1.38 2.60
CA ILE A 144 -3.73 -2.42 3.51
C ILE A 144 -2.28 -2.12 3.88
N GLU A 145 -2.00 -2.13 5.17
CA GLU A 145 -0.66 -2.17 5.73
C GLU A 145 -0.33 -3.61 6.11
N VAL A 146 0.84 -4.11 5.72
CA VAL A 146 1.29 -5.47 6.01
C VAL A 146 2.46 -5.43 6.97
N LYS A 147 2.39 -6.21 8.07
CA LYS A 147 3.41 -6.28 9.09
C LYS A 147 3.91 -7.71 9.28
N LYS A 148 5.20 -7.86 9.43
CA LYS A 148 5.79 -9.11 9.92
C LYS A 148 5.44 -9.32 11.39
N LEU A 149 5.39 -10.58 11.83
CA LEU A 149 4.94 -10.95 13.16
C LEU A 149 5.65 -10.18 14.30
N ASN A 150 6.94 -9.92 14.14
CA ASN A 150 7.79 -9.25 15.13
C ASN A 150 8.14 -7.80 14.74
N GLU A 151 7.46 -7.23 13.74
CA GLU A 151 7.72 -5.87 13.33
C GLU A 151 6.94 -4.88 14.21
N GLU A 152 7.66 -3.99 14.89
CA GLU A 152 7.04 -2.91 15.63
C GLU A 152 6.36 -1.91 14.69
N ARG A 153 5.25 -1.36 15.14
CA ARG A 153 4.55 -0.31 14.39
C ARG A 153 5.39 0.96 14.41
N ARG A 154 5.76 1.45 13.25
CA ARG A 154 6.40 2.75 13.16
C ARG A 154 5.41 3.84 13.53
N LYS A 155 5.88 4.80 14.32
CA LYS A 155 5.11 6.01 14.62
C LYS A 155 4.74 6.70 13.30
N GLY A 156 3.46 7.02 13.12
CA GLY A 156 2.94 7.60 11.86
C GLY A 156 2.26 6.61 10.90
N GLN A 157 2.44 5.29 11.03
CA GLN A 157 1.77 4.33 10.15
C GLN A 157 0.25 4.30 10.38
N LEU A 158 -0.17 4.17 11.63
CA LEU A 158 -1.60 4.20 11.98
C LEU A 158 -2.23 5.57 11.69
N ASP A 159 -1.45 6.63 11.85
CA ASP A 159 -1.92 7.99 11.56
C ASP A 159 -2.15 8.19 10.06
N GLY A 160 -1.29 7.64 9.22
CA GLY A 160 -1.48 7.64 7.76
C GLY A 160 -2.76 6.90 7.37
N LEU A 161 -2.97 5.69 7.88
CA LEU A 161 -4.20 4.94 7.65
C LEU A 161 -5.44 5.67 8.17
N ALA A 162 -5.38 6.29 9.35
CA ALA A 162 -6.48 7.06 9.90
C ALA A 162 -6.84 8.28 9.03
N ILE A 163 -5.84 8.97 8.47
CA ILE A 163 -6.06 10.07 7.52
C ILE A 163 -6.76 9.55 6.26
N ILE A 164 -6.28 8.45 5.69
CA ILE A 164 -6.87 7.83 4.50
C ILE A 164 -8.32 7.42 4.77
N ALA A 165 -8.57 6.64 5.83
CA ALA A 165 -9.92 6.20 6.18
C ALA A 165 -10.89 7.37 6.35
N LYS A 166 -10.46 8.41 7.08
CA LYS A 166 -11.31 9.55 7.41
C LYS A 166 -11.63 10.44 6.20
N TYR A 167 -10.64 10.75 5.37
CA TYR A 167 -10.79 11.77 4.33
C TYR A 167 -11.07 11.19 2.95
N LEU A 168 -10.55 10.03 2.61
CA LEU A 168 -10.92 9.33 1.39
C LEU A 168 -12.16 8.44 1.56
N LYS A 169 -12.52 8.12 2.80
CA LYS A 169 -13.68 7.28 3.16
C LYS A 169 -13.64 5.89 2.51
N CYS A 170 -12.47 5.29 2.50
CA CYS A 170 -12.24 3.94 2.03
C CYS A 170 -11.88 3.00 3.20
N LYS A 171 -11.97 1.70 2.96
CA LYS A 171 -11.58 0.69 3.93
C LYS A 171 -10.06 0.74 4.15
N VAL A 172 -9.63 0.56 5.39
CA VAL A 172 -8.23 0.39 5.76
C VAL A 172 -8.07 -0.77 6.73
N SER A 173 -6.98 -1.51 6.64
CA SER A 173 -6.68 -2.62 7.55
C SER A 173 -5.19 -2.81 7.75
N VAL A 174 -4.84 -3.52 8.82
CA VAL A 174 -3.48 -3.97 9.09
C VAL A 174 -3.50 -5.49 9.14
N PHE A 175 -2.65 -6.15 8.37
CA PHE A 175 -2.41 -7.59 8.39
C PHE A 175 -1.07 -7.90 9.06
N ARG A 176 -1.04 -9.02 9.82
CA ARG A 176 0.15 -9.60 10.42
C ARG A 176 0.30 -11.07 10.03
#